data_3f65587dbbe3193762179e520a8d09b2
#
_entry.id   3f65587dbbe3193762179e520a8d09b2
#
_cell.length_a   1.000
_cell.length_b   1.000
_cell.length_c   1.000
_cell.angle_alpha   90.00
_cell.angle_beta   90.00
_cell.angle_gamma   90.00
#
_symmetry.space_group_name_H-M   'P 1'
#
loop_
_entity.id
_entity.type
_entity.pdbx_description
1 polymer ?
#
loop_
_entity_poly.entity_id
_entity_poly.type
_entity_poly.pdbx_seq_one_letter_code
_entity_poly.pdbx_strand_id
1 'polypeptide(L)'
;MKKKKKWLSILLVVCLIGGIGGGIWYRQKRIEERKLSLVYIPKVVDKTNDFWKALILGTRMAAQEYNAAIEIKAPSEENDVKRQNELLKEAIEEEPDAILISPSSFTESNKLLDEAKEKGIRISFIDSYTEEPVQDLTVATDNLEAGEKLGKFAASLLGP
;
A
#
# COMPACT_ATOMS: atom_id res chain seq x y z
N MET A 1 48.13 23.95 32.48
CA MET A 1 47.14 24.38 31.48
C MET A 1 46.86 23.34 30.38
N LYS A 2 47.83 22.62 29.83
CA LYS A 2 47.67 21.63 28.73
C LYS A 2 46.76 20.43 29.09
N LYS A 3 46.76 19.91 30.33
CA LYS A 3 45.94 18.79 30.78
C LYS A 3 44.45 19.12 30.81
N LYS A 4 44.05 20.30 31.28
CA LYS A 4 42.64 20.75 31.34
C LYS A 4 42.00 20.89 29.94
N LYS A 5 42.78 21.37 28.91
CA LYS A 5 42.29 21.45 27.52
C LYS A 5 42.03 20.08 26.91
N LYS A 6 42.86 19.06 27.16
CA LYS A 6 42.67 17.70 26.70
C LYS A 6 41.40 17.08 27.26
N TRP A 7 41.12 17.24 28.55
CA TRP A 7 39.90 16.74 29.19
C TRP A 7 38.64 17.39 28.65
N LEU A 8 38.69 18.73 28.38
CA LEU A 8 37.56 19.47 27.79
C LEU A 8 37.24 18.98 26.37
N SER A 9 38.28 18.67 25.57
CA SER A 9 38.11 18.14 24.20
C SER A 9 37.51 16.73 24.21
N ILE A 10 37.92 15.88 25.16
CA ILE A 10 37.37 14.52 25.31
C ILE A 10 35.89 14.58 25.70
N LEU A 11 35.54 15.47 26.63
CA LEU A 11 34.16 15.66 27.10
C LEU A 11 33.24 16.13 25.94
N LEU A 12 33.75 17.06 25.10
CA LEU A 12 33.01 17.54 23.92
C LEU A 12 32.76 16.43 22.88
N VAL A 13 33.76 15.56 22.65
CA VAL A 13 33.63 14.43 21.72
C VAL A 13 32.63 13.40 22.25
N VAL A 14 32.65 13.11 23.56
CA VAL A 14 31.69 12.18 24.20
C VAL A 14 30.26 12.73 24.12
N CYS A 15 30.07 14.04 24.36
CA CYS A 15 28.75 14.69 24.20
C CYS A 15 28.25 14.67 22.75
N LEU A 16 29.14 14.88 21.77
CA LEU A 16 28.77 14.79 20.36
C LEU A 16 28.38 13.36 19.96
N ILE A 17 29.13 12.36 20.36
CA ILE A 17 28.81 10.96 20.07
C ILE A 17 27.50 10.54 20.77
N GLY A 18 27.33 10.94 22.03
CA GLY A 18 26.08 10.68 22.78
C GLY A 18 24.87 11.38 22.18
N GLY A 19 25.03 12.61 21.71
CA GLY A 19 23.97 13.36 21.04
C GLY A 19 23.57 12.75 19.70
N ILE A 20 24.53 12.31 18.90
CA ILE A 20 24.28 11.65 17.60
C ILE A 20 23.64 10.26 17.85
N GLY A 21 24.21 9.47 18.75
CA GLY A 21 23.67 8.13 19.10
C GLY A 21 22.27 8.19 19.68
N GLY A 22 22.02 9.16 20.58
CA GLY A 22 20.70 9.40 21.17
C GLY A 22 19.68 9.89 20.11
N GLY A 23 20.11 10.75 19.18
CA GLY A 23 19.28 11.23 18.08
C GLY A 23 18.89 10.11 17.09
N ILE A 24 19.84 9.23 16.76
CA ILE A 24 19.59 8.05 15.90
C ILE A 24 18.64 7.08 16.60
N TRP A 25 18.89 6.76 17.88
CA TRP A 25 18.04 5.87 18.67
C TRP A 25 16.62 6.41 18.82
N TYR A 26 16.46 7.73 19.11
CA TYR A 26 15.17 8.38 19.20
C TYR A 26 14.40 8.38 17.88
N ARG A 27 15.11 8.61 16.77
CA ARG A 27 14.54 8.54 15.40
C ARG A 27 14.10 7.12 15.06
N GLN A 28 14.89 6.11 15.39
CA GLN A 28 14.60 4.70 15.15
C GLN A 28 13.38 4.24 15.96
N LYS A 29 13.30 4.61 17.24
CA LYS A 29 12.15 4.33 18.09
C LYS A 29 10.86 4.99 17.58
N ARG A 30 10.95 6.21 17.07
CA ARG A 30 9.81 6.93 16.49
C ARG A 30 9.30 6.30 15.19
N ILE A 31 10.18 5.67 14.42
CA ILE A 31 9.82 4.93 13.20
C ILE A 31 9.12 3.61 13.57
N GLU A 32 9.59 2.90 14.60
CA GLU A 32 8.96 1.66 15.10
C GLU A 32 7.57 1.90 15.73
N GLU A 33 7.32 3.07 16.33
CA GLU A 33 6.04 3.41 16.97
C GLU A 33 5.01 4.00 15.98
N ARG A 34 5.43 4.40 14.75
CA ARG A 34 4.52 4.95 13.75
C ARG A 34 3.75 3.83 13.07
N LYS A 35 2.43 3.80 13.28
CA LYS A 35 1.55 2.94 12.47
C LYS A 35 1.59 3.38 11.01
N LEU A 36 1.75 2.42 10.12
CA LEU A 36 1.58 2.66 8.69
C LEU A 36 0.14 3.09 8.42
N SER A 37 -0.03 4.14 7.63
CA SER A 37 -1.33 4.63 7.18
C SER A 37 -1.60 4.08 5.78
N LEU A 38 -2.65 3.29 5.64
CA LEU A 38 -3.04 2.64 4.41
C LEU A 38 -4.44 3.07 4.02
N VAL A 39 -4.68 3.27 2.72
CA VAL A 39 -6.03 3.43 2.17
C VAL A 39 -6.27 2.29 1.18
N TYR A 40 -7.40 1.59 1.31
CA TYR A 40 -7.82 0.61 0.32
C TYR A 40 -9.07 1.11 -0.42
N ILE A 41 -8.98 1.14 -1.75
CA ILE A 41 -10.04 1.57 -2.66
C ILE A 41 -10.49 0.36 -3.50
N PRO A 42 -11.42 -0.49 -2.99
CA PRO A 42 -12.04 -1.55 -3.78
C PRO A 42 -12.96 -0.97 -4.85
N LYS A 43 -13.43 -1.79 -5.80
CA LYS A 43 -14.41 -1.35 -6.78
C LYS A 43 -15.77 -1.01 -6.14
N VAL A 44 -16.12 -1.67 -5.05
CA VAL A 44 -17.39 -1.45 -4.34
C VAL A 44 -17.31 -1.98 -2.91
N VAL A 45 -18.13 -1.42 -2.02
CA VAL A 45 -18.47 -2.04 -0.72
C VAL A 45 -19.90 -2.58 -0.83
N ASP A 46 -20.03 -3.81 -1.32
CA ASP A 46 -21.30 -4.51 -1.43
C ASP A 46 -21.42 -5.58 -0.34
N LYS A 47 -22.49 -5.47 0.47
CA LYS A 47 -22.76 -6.43 1.55
C LYS A 47 -23.31 -7.76 1.04
N THR A 48 -23.71 -7.85 -0.21
CA THR A 48 -24.25 -9.06 -0.84
C THR A 48 -23.20 -9.83 -1.62
N ASN A 49 -22.10 -9.17 -2.03
CA ASN A 49 -20.99 -9.78 -2.77
C ASN A 49 -19.90 -10.29 -1.81
N ASP A 50 -19.82 -11.60 -1.67
CA ASP A 50 -18.87 -12.27 -0.74
C ASP A 50 -17.40 -12.08 -1.15
N PHE A 51 -17.11 -11.86 -2.44
CA PHE A 51 -15.75 -11.59 -2.92
C PHE A 51 -15.19 -10.29 -2.32
N TRP A 52 -15.92 -9.17 -2.48
CA TRP A 52 -15.48 -7.89 -1.93
C TRP A 52 -15.44 -7.89 -0.40
N LYS A 53 -16.40 -8.57 0.24
CA LYS A 53 -16.36 -8.75 1.71
C LYS A 53 -15.09 -9.47 2.16
N ALA A 54 -14.73 -10.56 1.49
CA ALA A 54 -13.54 -11.35 1.84
C ALA A 54 -12.26 -10.53 1.65
N LEU A 55 -12.11 -9.77 0.55
CA LEU A 55 -10.98 -8.89 0.32
C LEU A 55 -10.86 -7.81 1.39
N ILE A 56 -11.95 -7.11 1.69
CA ILE A 56 -11.97 -6.04 2.71
C ILE A 56 -11.67 -6.62 4.10
N LEU A 57 -12.22 -7.79 4.43
CA LEU A 57 -11.94 -8.45 5.71
C LEU A 57 -10.46 -8.85 5.79
N GLY A 58 -9.92 -9.46 4.74
CA GLY A 58 -8.51 -9.87 4.68
C GLY A 58 -7.56 -8.68 4.85
N THR A 59 -7.81 -7.55 4.18
CA THR A 59 -6.99 -6.35 4.31
C THR A 59 -7.06 -5.76 5.73
N ARG A 60 -8.23 -5.76 6.38
CA ARG A 60 -8.36 -5.31 7.77
C ARG A 60 -7.64 -6.23 8.76
N MET A 61 -7.75 -7.55 8.57
CA MET A 61 -7.04 -8.52 9.41
C MET A 61 -5.52 -8.36 9.29
N ALA A 62 -5.00 -8.24 8.07
CA ALA A 62 -3.58 -7.98 7.84
C ALA A 62 -3.13 -6.65 8.46
N ALA A 63 -3.89 -5.57 8.28
CA ALA A 63 -3.57 -4.29 8.90
C ALA A 63 -3.49 -4.39 10.43
N GLN A 64 -4.40 -5.13 11.06
CA GLN A 64 -4.38 -5.38 12.49
C GLN A 64 -3.15 -6.20 12.91
N GLU A 65 -2.83 -7.27 12.19
CA GLU A 65 -1.69 -8.14 12.47
C GLU A 65 -0.36 -7.38 12.38
N TYR A 66 -0.21 -6.52 11.38
CA TYR A 66 1.00 -5.72 11.16
C TYR A 66 0.97 -4.33 11.81
N ASN A 67 0.03 -4.08 12.74
CA ASN A 67 -0.11 -2.81 13.45
C ASN A 67 -0.20 -1.59 12.51
N ALA A 68 -0.86 -1.74 11.37
CA ALA A 68 -1.15 -0.66 10.44
C ALA A 68 -2.57 -0.10 10.67
N ALA A 69 -2.78 1.17 10.31
CA ALA A 69 -4.10 1.77 10.17
C ALA A 69 -4.55 1.62 8.72
N ILE A 70 -5.77 1.15 8.49
CA ILE A 70 -6.34 1.04 7.14
C ILE A 70 -7.71 1.69 7.08
N GLU A 71 -7.89 2.59 6.13
CA GLU A 71 -9.18 3.16 5.77
C GLU A 71 -9.69 2.51 4.47
N ILE A 72 -11.00 2.27 4.40
CA ILE A 72 -11.64 1.73 3.19
C ILE A 72 -12.51 2.83 2.60
N LYS A 73 -12.18 3.25 1.37
CA LYS A 73 -12.94 4.23 0.58
C LYS A 73 -13.45 3.53 -0.67
N ALA A 74 -14.75 3.47 -0.89
CA ALA A 74 -15.30 2.77 -2.04
C ALA A 74 -16.51 3.48 -2.63
N PRO A 75 -16.72 3.36 -3.95
CA PRO A 75 -17.99 3.70 -4.57
C PRO A 75 -19.15 2.85 -4.04
N SER A 76 -20.37 3.30 -4.25
CA SER A 76 -21.58 2.52 -3.97
C SER A 76 -21.90 1.48 -5.06
N GLU A 77 -21.33 1.65 -6.25
CA GLU A 77 -21.52 0.78 -7.43
C GLU A 77 -20.17 0.40 -8.03
N GLU A 78 -20.03 -0.86 -8.50
CA GLU A 78 -18.76 -1.44 -8.95
C GLU A 78 -18.14 -0.74 -10.17
N ASN A 79 -18.98 -0.19 -11.04
CA ASN A 79 -18.54 0.45 -12.29
C ASN A 79 -18.53 1.99 -12.22
N ASP A 80 -18.65 2.57 -11.03
CA ASP A 80 -18.58 4.03 -10.86
C ASP A 80 -17.11 4.49 -10.85
N VAL A 81 -16.49 4.47 -12.03
CA VAL A 81 -15.09 4.89 -12.26
C VAL A 81 -14.88 6.34 -11.81
N LYS A 82 -15.85 7.22 -12.08
CA LYS A 82 -15.76 8.63 -11.69
C LYS A 82 -15.63 8.77 -10.18
N ARG A 83 -16.52 8.11 -9.42
CA ARG A 83 -16.48 8.16 -7.96
C ARG A 83 -15.23 7.51 -7.40
N GLN A 84 -14.76 6.41 -8.02
CA GLN A 84 -13.51 5.79 -7.61
C GLN A 84 -12.31 6.75 -7.79
N ASN A 85 -12.25 7.48 -8.91
CA ASN A 85 -11.20 8.47 -9.16
C ASN A 85 -11.28 9.68 -8.20
N GLU A 86 -12.49 10.12 -7.83
CA GLU A 86 -12.66 11.15 -6.78
C GLU A 86 -12.11 10.67 -5.44
N LEU A 87 -12.43 9.43 -5.04
CA LEU A 87 -11.92 8.81 -3.80
C LEU A 87 -10.41 8.60 -3.84
N LEU A 88 -9.85 8.24 -5.00
CA LEU A 88 -8.41 8.13 -5.19
C LEU A 88 -7.73 9.50 -5.01
N LYS A 89 -8.31 10.56 -5.56
CA LYS A 89 -7.81 11.92 -5.37
C LYS A 89 -7.86 12.34 -3.90
N GLU A 90 -8.98 12.11 -3.21
CA GLU A 90 -9.10 12.35 -1.78
C GLU A 90 -8.01 11.61 -0.99
N ALA A 91 -7.79 10.32 -1.31
CA ALA A 91 -6.74 9.52 -0.67
C ALA A 91 -5.31 10.06 -0.93
N ILE A 92 -5.03 10.54 -2.13
CA ILE A 92 -3.73 11.16 -2.47
C ILE A 92 -3.49 12.44 -1.67
N GLU A 93 -4.53 13.24 -1.43
CA GLU A 93 -4.46 14.46 -0.63
C GLU A 93 -4.17 14.18 0.85
N GLU A 94 -4.54 13.00 1.36
CA GLU A 94 -4.25 12.56 2.74
C GLU A 94 -2.81 12.05 2.93
N GLU A 95 -2.07 11.84 1.84
CA GLU A 95 -0.68 11.38 1.83
C GLU A 95 -0.42 10.13 2.71
N PRO A 96 -1.16 9.01 2.49
CA PRO A 96 -0.92 7.78 3.22
C PRO A 96 0.44 7.16 2.84
N ASP A 97 0.92 6.22 3.63
CA ASP A 97 2.14 5.46 3.30
C ASP A 97 1.93 4.56 2.06
N ALA A 98 0.71 4.03 1.88
CA ALA A 98 0.35 3.28 0.68
C ALA A 98 -1.15 3.35 0.35
N ILE A 99 -1.44 3.26 -0.94
CA ILE A 99 -2.79 3.08 -1.50
C ILE A 99 -2.86 1.68 -2.11
N LEU A 100 -3.80 0.88 -1.60
CA LEU A 100 -4.24 -0.35 -2.22
C LEU A 100 -5.45 -0.02 -3.07
N ILE A 101 -5.51 -0.46 -4.32
CA ILE A 101 -6.64 -0.16 -5.20
C ILE A 101 -6.98 -1.35 -6.07
N SER A 102 -8.28 -1.56 -6.30
CA SER A 102 -8.81 -2.45 -7.33
C SER A 102 -9.37 -1.59 -8.47
N PRO A 103 -8.57 -1.21 -9.49
CA PRO A 103 -9.01 -0.27 -10.52
C PRO A 103 -10.28 -0.73 -11.24
N SER A 104 -11.28 0.16 -11.35
CA SER A 104 -12.50 -0.08 -12.12
C SER A 104 -12.35 0.25 -13.61
N SER A 105 -11.33 1.02 -13.98
CA SER A 105 -10.96 1.33 -15.36
C SER A 105 -9.52 0.94 -15.64
N PHE A 106 -9.27 0.50 -16.88
CA PHE A 106 -7.94 0.12 -17.36
C PHE A 106 -7.03 1.34 -17.61
N THR A 107 -7.61 2.51 -17.89
CA THR A 107 -6.87 3.71 -18.33
C THR A 107 -7.16 4.98 -17.53
N GLU A 108 -8.38 5.16 -17.04
CA GLU A 108 -8.83 6.46 -16.53
C GLU A 108 -8.18 6.88 -15.21
N SER A 109 -7.60 5.93 -14.46
CA SER A 109 -6.95 6.22 -13.16
C SER A 109 -5.44 6.48 -13.30
N ASN A 110 -4.81 6.23 -14.46
CA ASN A 110 -3.36 6.25 -14.63
C ASN A 110 -2.73 7.57 -14.16
N LYS A 111 -3.27 8.71 -14.61
CA LYS A 111 -2.75 10.03 -14.24
C LYS A 111 -2.77 10.29 -12.73
N LEU A 112 -3.81 9.86 -12.02
CA LEU A 112 -3.89 10.01 -10.56
C LEU A 112 -2.92 9.06 -9.85
N LEU A 113 -2.73 7.86 -10.38
CA LEU A 113 -1.78 6.90 -9.84
C LEU A 113 -0.33 7.39 -10.02
N ASP A 114 -0.01 8.02 -11.15
CA ASP A 114 1.29 8.69 -11.34
C ASP A 114 1.49 9.83 -10.33
N GLU A 115 0.48 10.67 -10.11
CA GLU A 115 0.52 11.73 -9.10
C GLU A 115 0.78 11.17 -7.70
N ALA A 116 0.12 10.07 -7.34
CA ALA A 116 0.36 9.40 -6.05
C ALA A 116 1.82 8.94 -5.92
N LYS A 117 2.37 8.37 -6.99
CA LYS A 117 3.76 7.91 -7.03
C LYS A 117 4.77 9.05 -6.93
N GLU A 118 4.52 10.17 -7.61
CA GLU A 118 5.33 11.38 -7.52
C GLU A 118 5.38 11.95 -6.09
N LYS A 119 4.28 11.81 -5.33
CA LYS A 119 4.22 12.14 -3.90
C LYS A 119 4.91 11.11 -2.99
N GLY A 120 5.42 10.01 -3.54
CA GLY A 120 6.09 8.95 -2.80
C GLY A 120 5.14 7.97 -2.12
N ILE A 121 3.85 7.97 -2.46
CA ILE A 121 2.86 7.02 -1.98
C ILE A 121 3.08 5.67 -2.68
N ARG A 122 3.15 4.57 -1.91
CA ARG A 122 3.26 3.22 -2.47
C ARG A 122 1.92 2.78 -3.04
N ILE A 123 1.94 2.10 -4.18
CA ILE A 123 0.74 1.65 -4.88
C ILE A 123 0.73 0.12 -4.96
N SER A 124 -0.37 -0.49 -4.52
CA SER A 124 -0.60 -1.92 -4.70
C SER A 124 -1.91 -2.16 -5.42
N PHE A 125 -1.88 -2.92 -6.51
CA PHE A 125 -3.08 -3.37 -7.19
C PHE A 125 -3.60 -4.67 -6.56
N ILE A 126 -4.91 -4.74 -6.37
CA ILE A 126 -5.61 -5.92 -5.86
C ILE A 126 -6.69 -6.32 -6.86
N ASP A 127 -6.66 -7.58 -7.30
CA ASP A 127 -7.60 -8.21 -8.23
C ASP A 127 -7.51 -7.71 -9.68
N SER A 128 -7.44 -6.42 -9.91
CA SER A 128 -7.39 -5.80 -11.23
C SER A 128 -6.21 -4.83 -11.35
N TYR A 129 -5.87 -4.44 -12.57
CA TYR A 129 -4.72 -3.60 -12.89
C TYR A 129 -5.07 -2.58 -13.98
N THR A 130 -4.20 -1.61 -14.19
CA THR A 130 -4.29 -0.61 -15.28
C THR A 130 -3.33 -0.94 -16.42
N GLU A 131 -3.46 -0.23 -17.54
CA GLU A 131 -2.59 -0.39 -18.71
C GLU A 131 -1.13 -0.08 -18.38
N GLU A 132 -0.90 0.97 -17.61
CA GLU A 132 0.43 1.40 -17.22
C GLU A 132 0.87 0.75 -15.90
N PRO A 133 2.09 0.17 -15.85
CA PRO A 133 2.59 -0.53 -14.66
C PRO A 133 3.15 0.48 -13.62
N VAL A 134 2.29 1.25 -12.99
CA VAL A 134 2.68 2.26 -11.98
C VAL A 134 2.81 1.69 -10.57
N GLN A 135 2.29 0.49 -10.32
CA GLN A 135 2.24 -0.13 -9.00
C GLN A 135 3.60 -0.71 -8.56
N ASP A 136 3.78 -0.78 -7.25
CA ASP A 136 4.92 -1.48 -6.61
C ASP A 136 4.64 -2.99 -6.46
N LEU A 137 3.36 -3.38 -6.33
CA LEU A 137 2.92 -4.76 -6.14
C LEU A 137 1.55 -4.99 -6.79
N THR A 138 1.34 -6.20 -7.30
CA THR A 138 0.03 -6.69 -7.73
C THR A 138 -0.29 -8.01 -7.02
N VAL A 139 -1.49 -8.10 -6.48
CA VAL A 139 -2.06 -9.33 -5.90
C VAL A 139 -3.33 -9.67 -6.66
N ALA A 140 -3.26 -10.63 -7.55
CA ALA A 140 -4.38 -11.05 -8.40
C ALA A 140 -4.28 -12.53 -8.75
N THR A 141 -5.36 -13.11 -9.24
CA THR A 141 -5.37 -14.44 -9.84
C THR A 141 -4.72 -14.38 -11.22
N ASP A 142 -3.83 -15.34 -11.52
CA ASP A 142 -3.38 -15.55 -12.89
C ASP A 142 -4.51 -16.19 -13.71
N ASN A 143 -5.33 -15.34 -14.31
CA ASN A 143 -6.51 -15.79 -15.07
C ASN A 143 -6.13 -16.50 -16.38
N LEU A 144 -4.95 -16.24 -16.94
CA LEU A 144 -4.45 -16.94 -18.12
C LEU A 144 -4.11 -18.39 -17.77
N GLU A 145 -3.31 -18.59 -16.70
CA GLU A 145 -2.97 -19.93 -16.22
C GLU A 145 -4.21 -20.72 -15.78
N ALA A 146 -5.14 -20.06 -15.08
CA ALA A 146 -6.40 -20.67 -14.67
C ALA A 146 -7.24 -21.10 -15.88
N GLY A 147 -7.36 -20.28 -16.91
CA GLY A 147 -8.04 -20.57 -18.17
C GLY A 147 -7.39 -21.74 -18.92
N GLU A 148 -6.06 -21.76 -19.02
CA GLU A 148 -5.33 -22.88 -19.63
C GLU A 148 -5.56 -24.22 -18.89
N LYS A 149 -5.50 -24.20 -17.56
CA LYS A 149 -5.76 -25.38 -16.72
C LYS A 149 -7.19 -25.90 -16.95
N LEU A 150 -8.17 -25.00 -16.96
CA LEU A 150 -9.56 -25.35 -17.20
C LEU A 150 -9.76 -25.93 -18.60
N GLY A 151 -9.16 -25.31 -19.64
CA GLY A 151 -9.22 -25.79 -21.02
C GLY A 151 -8.61 -27.19 -21.19
N LYS A 152 -7.43 -27.43 -20.60
CA LYS A 152 -6.78 -28.75 -20.59
C LYS A 152 -7.63 -29.80 -19.87
N PHE A 153 -8.23 -29.44 -18.73
CA PHE A 153 -9.11 -30.32 -18.01
C PHE A 153 -10.37 -30.67 -18.81
N ALA A 154 -11.05 -29.68 -19.38
CA ALA A 154 -12.24 -29.92 -20.22
C ALA A 154 -11.90 -30.79 -21.44
N ALA A 155 -10.78 -30.56 -22.12
CA ALA A 155 -10.34 -31.41 -23.24
C ALA A 155 -10.11 -32.85 -22.81
N SER A 156 -9.56 -33.12 -21.62
CA SER A 156 -9.33 -34.46 -21.10
C SER A 156 -10.63 -35.24 -20.83
N LEU A 157 -11.74 -34.55 -20.58
CA LEU A 157 -13.05 -35.16 -20.34
C LEU A 157 -13.78 -35.51 -21.64
N LEU A 158 -13.47 -34.80 -22.73
CA LEU A 158 -14.14 -34.99 -24.02
C LEU A 158 -13.51 -36.12 -24.85
N GLY A 159 -12.30 -36.59 -24.47
CA GLY A 159 -11.56 -37.61 -25.21
C GLY A 159 -10.98 -37.07 -26.52
N PRO A 160 -10.19 -37.87 -27.24
CA PRO A 160 -9.67 -37.51 -28.56
C PRO A 160 -10.78 -37.55 -29.61
#